data_709ee1c03e3fe8704e266e7b4ee3ee63
#
_entry.id   709ee1c03e3fe8704e266e7b4ee3ee63
#
_cell.length_a   1.000
_cell.length_b   1.000
_cell.length_c   1.000
_cell.angle_alpha   90.00
_cell.angle_beta   90.00
_cell.angle_gamma   90.00
#
_symmetry.space_group_name_H-M   'P 1'
#
loop_
_entity.id
_entity.type
_entity.pdbx_description
1 polymer ?
#
loop_
_entity_poly.entity_id
_entity_poly.type
_entity_poly.pdbx_seq_one_letter_code
_entity_poly.pdbx_strand_id
1 'polypeptide(L)'
;MFMCDICLTTLERNMSETDTQRINTLENSIGTVKDQLLEIKKMLTPKKSAVTPDESAPNFVPNANSIWFNKEKLEAVKAPPVPSVLVVAKMNEVDKDRQNIDIVEKAIMDNNISLQKSYTNKSGELVLVCDSKESRDNLSTIVDSIDKTIPTKRPTGKRPTIAIVGLHKDYTKEQIVTMVVKQNEFVRKFMTSNNIEDHFKVLVVRPTKRNENVFQAFVSVSAMLRDGIKQYKDKITLGLTSCKVYDQYHVKRCNKCQLFGHYVKDCPNTECYCAKCGDMHETDNCSSATKKCINCVRSDNDSHDHYAFDINCPSMLVQQSILKNILEKDRLNMLSHTIEQIT
;
A
#
# COMPACT_ATOMS: atom_id res chain seq x y z
N MET A 1 -56.76 -3.19 -20.16
CA MET A 1 -56.24 -3.40 -21.54
C MET A 1 -55.48 -4.72 -21.50
N PHE A 2 -56.14 -5.82 -21.91
CA PHE A 2 -55.53 -7.16 -21.90
C PHE A 2 -54.72 -7.32 -23.19
N MET A 3 -53.40 -7.54 -23.02
CA MET A 3 -52.58 -7.95 -24.17
C MET A 3 -52.93 -9.39 -24.55
N CYS A 4 -53.11 -9.64 -25.84
CA CYS A 4 -53.44 -10.95 -26.34
C CYS A 4 -52.22 -11.89 -26.24
N ASP A 5 -52.44 -13.17 -25.94
CA ASP A 5 -51.39 -14.19 -25.74
C ASP A 5 -50.41 -14.32 -26.92
N ILE A 6 -50.87 -13.98 -28.13
CA ILE A 6 -50.04 -13.95 -29.35
C ILE A 6 -49.00 -12.82 -29.30
N CYS A 7 -49.32 -11.66 -28.70
CA CYS A 7 -48.39 -10.55 -28.53
C CYS A 7 -47.34 -10.84 -27.45
N LEU A 8 -47.72 -11.53 -26.37
CA LEU A 8 -46.81 -11.97 -25.31
C LEU A 8 -45.78 -13.01 -25.81
N THR A 9 -46.25 -14.04 -26.53
CA THR A 9 -45.37 -15.08 -27.08
C THR A 9 -44.42 -14.54 -28.17
N THR A 10 -44.82 -13.53 -28.93
CA THR A 10 -43.94 -12.87 -29.90
C THR A 10 -42.90 -11.99 -29.25
N LEU A 11 -43.25 -11.31 -28.15
CA LEU A 11 -42.30 -10.50 -27.34
C LEU A 11 -41.28 -11.38 -26.65
N GLU A 12 -41.68 -12.48 -26.04
CA GLU A 12 -40.81 -13.44 -25.41
C GLU A 12 -39.85 -14.11 -26.41
N ARG A 13 -40.34 -14.44 -27.62
CA ARG A 13 -39.50 -15.02 -28.68
C ARG A 13 -38.46 -14.02 -29.20
N ASN A 14 -38.84 -12.76 -29.39
CA ASN A 14 -37.91 -11.72 -29.85
C ASN A 14 -36.89 -11.29 -28.77
N MET A 15 -37.28 -11.29 -27.49
CA MET A 15 -36.35 -11.05 -26.38
C MET A 15 -35.34 -12.18 -26.26
N SER A 16 -35.73 -13.45 -26.41
CA SER A 16 -34.82 -14.59 -26.34
C SER A 16 -33.83 -14.64 -27.51
N GLU A 17 -34.22 -14.25 -28.72
CA GLU A 17 -33.30 -14.17 -29.88
C GLU A 17 -32.24 -13.04 -29.71
N THR A 18 -32.64 -11.87 -29.24
CA THR A 18 -31.71 -10.75 -29.01
C THR A 18 -30.74 -11.03 -27.88
N ASP A 19 -31.18 -11.70 -26.83
CA ASP A 19 -30.30 -12.07 -25.71
C ASP A 19 -29.32 -13.19 -26.10
N THR A 20 -29.76 -14.18 -26.87
CA THR A 20 -28.89 -15.23 -27.41
C THR A 20 -27.84 -14.65 -28.37
N GLN A 21 -28.21 -13.69 -29.23
CA GLN A 21 -27.25 -13.00 -30.10
C GLN A 21 -26.22 -12.17 -29.30
N ARG A 22 -26.65 -11.51 -28.24
CA ARG A 22 -25.74 -10.76 -27.32
C ARG A 22 -24.79 -11.68 -26.59
N ILE A 23 -25.25 -12.83 -26.10
CA ILE A 23 -24.41 -13.82 -25.44
C ILE A 23 -23.34 -14.35 -26.40
N ASN A 24 -23.74 -14.73 -27.62
CA ASN A 24 -22.80 -15.20 -28.65
C ASN A 24 -21.77 -14.13 -29.04
N THR A 25 -22.17 -12.85 -29.09
CA THR A 25 -21.25 -11.74 -29.36
C THR A 25 -20.26 -11.53 -28.23
N LEU A 26 -20.70 -11.67 -26.99
CA LEU A 26 -19.83 -11.58 -25.81
C LEU A 26 -18.87 -12.77 -25.72
N GLU A 27 -19.32 -13.98 -26.01
CA GLU A 27 -18.46 -15.18 -26.04
C GLU A 27 -17.37 -15.07 -27.09
N ASN A 28 -17.71 -14.59 -28.31
CA ASN A 28 -16.74 -14.33 -29.36
C ASN A 28 -15.71 -13.23 -28.94
N SER A 29 -16.18 -12.18 -28.29
CA SER A 29 -15.29 -11.11 -27.77
C SER A 29 -14.35 -11.64 -26.68
N ILE A 30 -14.84 -12.49 -25.78
CA ILE A 30 -14.03 -13.14 -24.75
C ILE A 30 -13.01 -14.11 -25.40
N GLY A 31 -13.39 -14.82 -26.44
CA GLY A 31 -12.47 -15.66 -27.22
C GLY A 31 -11.31 -14.83 -27.80
N THR A 32 -11.61 -13.73 -28.47
CA THR A 32 -10.63 -12.81 -29.06
C THR A 32 -9.67 -12.23 -28.01
N VAL A 33 -10.18 -11.83 -26.84
CA VAL A 33 -9.34 -11.32 -25.74
C VAL A 33 -8.44 -12.41 -25.15
N LYS A 34 -8.93 -13.66 -25.05
CA LYS A 34 -8.10 -14.79 -24.63
C LYS A 34 -6.94 -15.06 -25.57
N ASP A 35 -7.19 -15.01 -26.88
CA ASP A 35 -6.16 -15.22 -27.92
C ASP A 35 -5.12 -14.09 -27.90
N GLN A 36 -5.54 -12.84 -27.74
CA GLN A 36 -4.63 -11.71 -27.59
C GLN A 36 -3.77 -11.83 -26.33
N LEU A 37 -4.35 -12.27 -25.20
CA LEU A 37 -3.59 -12.52 -23.98
C LEU A 37 -2.58 -13.66 -24.13
N LEU A 38 -2.90 -14.71 -24.90
CA LEU A 38 -2.00 -15.80 -25.21
C LEU A 38 -0.82 -15.37 -26.07
N GLU A 39 -1.07 -14.47 -27.00
CA GLU A 39 -0.04 -13.90 -27.91
C GLU A 39 0.89 -12.94 -27.13
N ILE A 40 0.35 -12.08 -26.28
CA ILE A 40 1.13 -11.26 -25.35
C ILE A 40 1.98 -12.13 -24.43
N LYS A 41 1.43 -13.23 -23.91
CA LYS A 41 2.17 -14.17 -23.06
C LYS A 41 3.32 -14.85 -23.81
N LYS A 42 3.15 -15.16 -25.10
CA LYS A 42 4.24 -15.70 -25.95
C LYS A 42 5.33 -14.67 -26.21
N MET A 43 4.98 -13.40 -26.40
CA MET A 43 5.94 -12.31 -26.58
C MET A 43 6.71 -11.96 -25.31
N LEU A 44 6.12 -12.20 -24.13
CA LEU A 44 6.72 -11.95 -22.82
C LEU A 44 7.57 -13.12 -22.28
N THR A 45 7.64 -14.27 -22.98
CA THR A 45 8.55 -15.36 -22.60
C THR A 45 9.97 -15.06 -23.06
N PRO A 46 10.92 -14.84 -22.15
CA PRO A 46 12.30 -14.53 -22.53
C PRO A 46 12.95 -15.72 -23.23
N LYS A 47 13.55 -15.49 -24.40
CA LYS A 47 14.47 -16.45 -25.03
C LYS A 47 15.70 -16.57 -24.13
N LYS A 48 15.93 -17.75 -23.54
CA LYS A 48 17.16 -18.06 -22.81
C LYS A 48 18.37 -17.97 -23.72
N SER A 49 19.12 -16.87 -23.63
CA SER A 49 20.50 -16.84 -24.11
C SER A 49 21.40 -17.30 -22.95
N ALA A 50 22.19 -18.33 -23.21
CA ALA A 50 23.18 -18.84 -22.26
C ALA A 50 24.31 -17.80 -22.14
N VAL A 51 24.35 -17.07 -21.04
CA VAL A 51 25.50 -16.25 -20.61
C VAL A 51 26.20 -17.04 -19.51
N THR A 52 27.47 -17.38 -19.73
CA THR A 52 28.35 -18.00 -18.73
C THR A 52 28.52 -17.06 -17.54
N PRO A 53 28.46 -17.55 -16.29
CA PRO A 53 28.65 -16.71 -15.11
C PRO A 53 30.11 -16.22 -15.03
N ASP A 54 30.29 -14.93 -14.85
CA ASP A 54 31.57 -14.34 -14.48
C ASP A 54 31.86 -14.67 -13.01
N GLU A 55 32.90 -15.48 -12.75
CA GLU A 55 33.28 -15.98 -11.42
C GLU A 55 33.89 -14.90 -10.51
N SER A 56 33.97 -13.63 -10.94
CA SER A 56 34.59 -12.53 -10.17
C SER A 56 33.63 -11.70 -9.34
N ALA A 57 32.34 -12.02 -9.31
CA ALA A 57 31.37 -11.30 -8.47
C ALA A 57 31.47 -11.78 -7.02
N PRO A 58 31.63 -10.87 -6.03
CA PRO A 58 31.69 -11.27 -4.62
C PRO A 58 30.39 -11.99 -4.23
N ASN A 59 30.53 -13.11 -3.50
CA ASN A 59 29.44 -13.93 -3.00
C ASN A 59 28.52 -13.09 -2.08
N PHE A 60 27.56 -12.42 -2.67
CA PHE A 60 26.46 -11.78 -1.95
C PHE A 60 25.48 -12.89 -1.54
N VAL A 61 25.42 -13.21 -0.26
CA VAL A 61 24.35 -14.05 0.30
C VAL A 61 23.14 -13.13 0.57
N PRO A 62 22.10 -13.16 -0.30
CA PRO A 62 20.88 -12.44 0.00
C PRO A 62 20.32 -13.01 1.29
N ASN A 63 19.89 -12.16 2.23
CA ASN A 63 19.15 -12.65 3.38
C ASN A 63 17.89 -13.36 2.87
N ALA A 64 17.92 -14.69 2.89
CA ALA A 64 16.88 -15.58 2.34
C ALA A 64 15.48 -15.36 2.93
N ASN A 65 15.37 -14.57 4.02
CA ASN A 65 14.13 -14.18 4.67
C ASN A 65 13.53 -12.87 4.13
N SER A 66 14.18 -12.20 3.19
CA SER A 66 13.63 -11.01 2.55
C SER A 66 12.63 -11.43 1.46
N ILE A 67 11.35 -11.23 1.70
CA ILE A 67 10.22 -11.44 0.78
C ILE A 67 10.45 -10.73 -0.59
N TRP A 68 11.40 -9.83 -0.63
CA TRP A 68 11.65 -8.85 -1.69
C TRP A 68 12.47 -9.39 -2.87
N PHE A 69 13.03 -10.61 -2.80
CA PHE A 69 13.97 -11.12 -3.79
C PHE A 69 13.52 -12.36 -4.58
N ASN A 70 12.37 -12.95 -4.24
CA ASN A 70 11.93 -14.17 -4.90
C ASN A 70 10.64 -13.91 -5.71
N LYS A 71 10.76 -13.92 -7.05
CA LYS A 71 9.64 -13.74 -7.97
C LYS A 71 8.57 -14.83 -7.78
N GLU A 72 8.98 -16.08 -7.51
CA GLU A 72 8.07 -17.18 -7.22
C GLU A 72 7.37 -17.01 -5.87
N LYS A 73 8.06 -16.43 -4.86
CA LYS A 73 7.42 -16.03 -3.59
C LYS A 73 6.49 -14.84 -3.75
N LEU A 74 6.71 -13.96 -4.74
CA LEU A 74 5.80 -12.86 -5.10
C LEU A 74 4.50 -13.38 -5.74
N GLU A 75 4.56 -14.42 -6.56
CA GLU A 75 3.38 -15.05 -7.18
C GLU A 75 2.67 -16.00 -6.19
N ALA A 76 3.40 -16.62 -5.26
CA ALA A 76 2.86 -17.48 -4.20
C ALA A 76 2.29 -16.71 -3.00
N VAL A 77 2.48 -15.39 -2.90
CA VAL A 77 1.82 -14.55 -1.89
C VAL A 77 0.34 -14.39 -2.31
N LYS A 78 -0.43 -15.47 -2.20
CA LYS A 78 -1.81 -15.35 -1.72
C LYS A 78 -1.68 -14.47 -0.49
N ALA A 79 -2.23 -13.25 -0.58
CA ALA A 79 -2.15 -12.31 0.52
C ALA A 79 -2.39 -13.06 1.83
N PRO A 80 -1.43 -13.07 2.76
CA PRO A 80 -1.65 -13.77 4.02
C PRO A 80 -2.97 -13.25 4.59
N PRO A 81 -3.77 -14.10 5.22
CA PRO A 81 -4.98 -13.64 5.90
C PRO A 81 -4.57 -12.42 6.71
N VAL A 82 -5.35 -11.36 6.67
CA VAL A 82 -5.04 -10.11 7.39
C VAL A 82 -4.78 -10.52 8.84
N PRO A 83 -3.57 -10.36 9.36
CA PRO A 83 -3.29 -10.81 10.70
C PRO A 83 -4.24 -10.08 11.63
N SER A 84 -5.00 -10.85 12.40
CA SER A 84 -5.93 -10.33 13.39
C SER A 84 -5.10 -9.87 14.58
N VAL A 85 -4.61 -8.63 14.52
CA VAL A 85 -3.63 -8.09 15.44
C VAL A 85 -4.30 -7.24 16.51
N LEU A 86 -3.99 -7.52 17.78
CA LEU A 86 -4.29 -6.66 18.91
C LEU A 86 -2.97 -6.12 19.46
N VAL A 87 -2.92 -4.83 19.77
CA VAL A 87 -1.75 -4.19 20.39
C VAL A 87 -2.16 -3.72 21.77
N VAL A 88 -1.42 -4.17 22.80
CA VAL A 88 -1.52 -3.65 24.16
C VAL A 88 -0.50 -2.52 24.27
N ALA A 89 -0.97 -1.30 24.44
CA ALA A 89 -0.09 -0.14 24.51
C ALA A 89 0.70 -0.16 25.82
N LYS A 90 1.94 0.35 25.75
CA LYS A 90 2.81 0.50 26.91
C LYS A 90 2.27 1.61 27.81
N MET A 91 2.17 1.35 29.12
CA MET A 91 1.97 2.38 30.12
C MET A 91 3.34 2.89 30.59
N ASN A 92 3.42 4.15 31.01
CA ASN A 92 4.70 4.78 31.39
C ASN A 92 5.27 4.29 32.73
N GLU A 93 4.68 3.26 33.35
CA GLU A 93 5.10 2.67 34.63
C GLU A 93 5.43 1.19 34.44
N VAL A 94 6.68 0.81 34.69
CA VAL A 94 7.24 -0.54 34.44
C VAL A 94 6.45 -1.65 35.19
N ASP A 95 6.03 -1.37 36.41
CA ASP A 95 5.28 -2.35 37.23
C ASP A 95 3.86 -2.58 36.67
N LYS A 96 3.20 -1.53 36.17
CA LYS A 96 1.88 -1.66 35.53
C LYS A 96 1.98 -2.37 34.18
N ASP A 97 3.06 -2.17 33.43
CA ASP A 97 3.28 -2.87 32.16
C ASP A 97 3.37 -4.40 32.37
N ARG A 98 4.03 -4.85 33.43
CA ARG A 98 4.09 -6.28 33.79
C ARG A 98 2.74 -6.82 34.23
N GLN A 99 2.02 -6.12 35.09
CA GLN A 99 0.67 -6.51 35.52
C GLN A 99 -0.29 -6.60 34.35
N ASN A 100 -0.23 -5.69 33.38
CA ASN A 100 -1.05 -5.71 32.17
C ASN A 100 -0.73 -6.92 31.30
N ILE A 101 0.53 -7.30 31.16
CA ILE A 101 0.93 -8.50 30.42
C ILE A 101 0.36 -9.74 31.11
N ASP A 102 0.49 -9.86 32.42
CA ASP A 102 -0.03 -10.99 33.22
C ASP A 102 -1.55 -11.12 33.10
N ILE A 103 -2.29 -10.00 33.09
CA ILE A 103 -3.74 -9.98 32.90
C ILE A 103 -4.10 -10.47 31.50
N VAL A 104 -3.39 -9.99 30.47
CA VAL A 104 -3.63 -10.40 29.08
C VAL A 104 -3.29 -11.88 28.89
N GLU A 105 -2.18 -12.36 29.45
CA GLU A 105 -1.77 -13.77 29.39
C GLU A 105 -2.80 -14.68 30.06
N LYS A 106 -3.29 -14.29 31.23
CA LYS A 106 -4.37 -14.99 31.91
C LYS A 106 -5.66 -15.00 31.10
N ALA A 107 -6.04 -13.87 30.49
CA ALA A 107 -7.21 -13.78 29.62
C ALA A 107 -7.11 -14.73 28.42
N ILE A 108 -5.94 -14.88 27.84
CA ILE A 108 -5.67 -15.79 26.72
C ILE A 108 -5.83 -17.26 27.17
N MET A 109 -5.24 -17.62 28.32
CA MET A 109 -5.28 -18.98 28.85
C MET A 109 -6.67 -19.38 29.29
N ASP A 110 -7.37 -18.55 30.07
CA ASP A 110 -8.69 -18.86 30.64
C ASP A 110 -9.77 -19.00 29.55
N ASN A 111 -9.59 -18.34 28.39
CA ASN A 111 -10.56 -18.35 27.30
C ASN A 111 -10.10 -19.16 26.07
N ASN A 112 -9.01 -19.93 26.20
CA ASN A 112 -8.47 -20.78 25.13
C ASN A 112 -8.26 -20.04 23.80
N ILE A 113 -7.76 -18.79 23.86
CA ILE A 113 -7.53 -17.97 22.67
C ILE A 113 -6.24 -18.40 22.01
N SER A 114 -6.30 -18.82 20.75
CA SER A 114 -5.14 -19.21 19.96
C SER A 114 -4.43 -18.02 19.36
N LEU A 115 -3.11 -17.97 19.55
CA LEU A 115 -2.23 -16.96 18.99
C LEU A 115 -1.28 -17.58 17.97
N GLN A 116 -1.14 -16.95 16.80
CA GLN A 116 -0.08 -17.31 15.84
C GLN A 116 1.28 -16.81 16.30
N LYS A 117 1.32 -15.63 16.93
CA LYS A 117 2.56 -14.96 17.33
C LYS A 117 2.32 -13.89 18.36
N SER A 118 3.27 -13.71 19.29
CA SER A 118 3.38 -12.54 20.15
C SER A 118 4.79 -11.95 20.09
N TYR A 119 4.91 -10.64 20.17
CA TYR A 119 6.20 -9.94 20.22
C TYR A 119 6.05 -8.51 20.71
N THR A 120 7.13 -7.95 21.24
CA THR A 120 7.19 -6.55 21.61
C THR A 120 7.72 -5.71 20.45
N ASN A 121 7.02 -4.63 20.09
CA ASN A 121 7.45 -3.73 19.02
C ASN A 121 8.56 -2.77 19.49
N LYS A 122 9.11 -1.96 18.58
CA LYS A 122 10.16 -0.97 18.89
C LYS A 122 9.72 0.12 19.88
N SER A 123 8.42 0.32 20.04
CA SER A 123 7.83 1.25 21.01
C SER A 123 7.65 0.63 22.39
N GLY A 124 7.95 -0.66 22.56
CA GLY A 124 7.75 -1.40 23.80
C GLY A 124 6.32 -1.89 24.02
N GLU A 125 5.45 -1.83 22.97
CA GLU A 125 4.07 -2.31 23.06
C GLU A 125 4.01 -3.79 22.73
N LEU A 126 3.19 -4.56 23.45
CA LEU A 126 2.94 -5.98 23.20
C LEU A 126 2.00 -6.13 22.00
N VAL A 127 2.46 -6.86 20.99
CA VAL A 127 1.70 -7.14 19.75
C VAL A 127 1.31 -8.61 19.75
N LEU A 128 0.02 -8.86 19.68
CA LEU A 128 -0.60 -10.19 19.67
C LEU A 128 -1.20 -10.43 18.28
N VAL A 129 -0.80 -11.50 17.62
CA VAL A 129 -1.35 -11.92 16.33
C VAL A 129 -2.25 -13.12 16.58
N CYS A 130 -3.56 -12.90 16.51
CA CYS A 130 -4.57 -13.93 16.72
C CYS A 130 -4.82 -14.71 15.42
N ASP A 131 -5.32 -15.94 15.54
CA ASP A 131 -5.63 -16.80 14.39
C ASP A 131 -6.80 -16.29 13.56
N SER A 132 -7.77 -15.62 14.22
CA SER A 132 -8.97 -15.09 13.57
C SER A 132 -9.32 -13.69 14.07
N LYS A 133 -10.23 -13.02 13.34
CA LYS A 133 -10.79 -11.72 13.78
C LYS A 133 -11.63 -11.91 15.05
N GLU A 134 -12.40 -12.98 15.09
CA GLU A 134 -13.25 -13.33 16.22
C GLU A 134 -12.42 -13.51 17.50
N SER A 135 -11.32 -14.25 17.42
CA SER A 135 -10.38 -14.45 18.53
C SER A 135 -9.79 -13.13 19.03
N ARG A 136 -9.42 -12.23 18.09
CA ARG A 136 -8.92 -10.89 18.45
C ARG A 136 -9.98 -10.04 19.15
N ASP A 137 -11.20 -10.02 18.62
CA ASP A 137 -12.28 -9.17 19.13
C ASP A 137 -12.77 -9.69 20.48
N ASN A 138 -12.83 -11.01 20.64
CA ASN A 138 -13.09 -11.65 21.93
C ASN A 138 -12.01 -11.27 22.96
N LEU A 139 -10.73 -11.37 22.60
CA LEU A 139 -9.63 -11.00 23.49
C LEU A 139 -9.73 -9.52 23.90
N SER A 140 -9.99 -8.61 22.95
CA SER A 140 -10.18 -7.20 23.28
C SER A 140 -11.32 -6.98 24.27
N THR A 141 -12.47 -7.62 24.03
CA THR A 141 -13.65 -7.51 24.92
C THR A 141 -13.37 -8.08 26.30
N ILE A 142 -12.67 -9.21 26.40
CA ILE A 142 -12.30 -9.84 27.66
C ILE A 142 -11.34 -8.94 28.45
N VAL A 143 -10.30 -8.44 27.83
CA VAL A 143 -9.34 -7.52 28.47
C VAL A 143 -10.06 -6.26 28.96
N ASP A 144 -10.91 -5.66 28.12
CA ASP A 144 -11.70 -4.49 28.50
C ASP A 144 -12.69 -4.77 29.66
N SER A 145 -13.16 -6.02 29.81
CA SER A 145 -14.03 -6.43 30.91
C SER A 145 -13.28 -6.64 32.23
N ILE A 146 -12.01 -7.07 32.15
CA ILE A 146 -11.17 -7.29 33.33
C ILE A 146 -10.63 -5.96 33.86
N ASP A 147 -10.05 -5.16 32.98
CA ASP A 147 -9.51 -3.86 33.32
C ASP A 147 -9.61 -2.88 32.15
N LYS A 148 -10.55 -1.94 32.23
CA LYS A 148 -10.73 -0.87 31.24
C LYS A 148 -9.57 0.10 31.12
N THR A 149 -8.62 0.07 32.04
CA THR A 149 -7.44 0.95 32.00
C THR A 149 -6.34 0.39 31.12
N ILE A 150 -6.40 -0.90 30.71
CA ILE A 150 -5.44 -1.50 29.78
C ILE A 150 -5.74 -0.99 28.37
N PRO A 151 -4.86 -0.16 27.79
CA PRO A 151 -5.12 0.44 26.50
C PRO A 151 -4.87 -0.58 25.38
N THR A 152 -5.92 -1.25 24.93
CA THR A 152 -5.86 -2.10 23.75
C THR A 152 -6.13 -1.27 22.49
N LYS A 153 -5.38 -1.53 21.41
CA LYS A 153 -5.61 -0.89 20.13
C LYS A 153 -5.45 -1.87 18.98
N ARG A 154 -6.25 -1.70 17.97
CA ARG A 154 -6.04 -2.38 16.69
C ARG A 154 -4.99 -1.61 15.89
N PRO A 155 -3.98 -2.28 15.29
CA PRO A 155 -3.05 -1.59 14.42
C PRO A 155 -3.82 -1.02 13.25
N THR A 156 -3.81 0.29 13.15
CA THR A 156 -4.31 0.97 11.95
C THR A 156 -3.30 0.75 10.82
N GLY A 157 -3.76 0.26 9.67
CA GLY A 157 -2.93 0.16 8.46
C GLY A 157 -2.27 1.50 8.12
N LYS A 158 -1.27 1.49 7.26
CA LYS A 158 -0.63 2.74 6.82
C LYS A 158 -1.65 3.61 6.10
N ARG A 159 -1.79 4.84 6.57
CA ARG A 159 -2.65 5.81 5.92
C ARG A 159 -2.16 6.07 4.49
N PRO A 160 -3.06 6.16 3.51
CA PRO A 160 -2.72 6.61 2.16
C PRO A 160 -2.04 7.97 2.22
N THR A 161 -1.02 8.13 1.39
CA THR A 161 -0.39 9.43 1.17
C THR A 161 -0.75 9.89 -0.24
N ILE A 162 -1.19 11.14 -0.37
CA ILE A 162 -1.54 11.77 -1.63
C ILE A 162 -0.64 12.97 -1.90
N ALA A 163 -0.46 13.31 -3.17
CA ALA A 163 0.09 14.58 -3.61
C ALA A 163 -1.03 15.43 -4.21
N ILE A 164 -1.22 16.63 -3.70
CA ILE A 164 -2.10 17.64 -4.26
C ILE A 164 -1.20 18.56 -5.09
N VAL A 165 -1.42 18.61 -6.40
CA VAL A 165 -0.56 19.30 -7.36
C VAL A 165 -1.30 20.45 -8.03
N GLY A 166 -0.60 21.56 -8.25
CA GLY A 166 -1.16 22.74 -8.93
C GLY A 166 -1.50 23.89 -7.98
N LEU A 167 -0.88 23.93 -6.80
CA LEU A 167 -0.96 25.08 -5.91
C LEU A 167 -0.22 26.27 -6.55
N HIS A 168 -0.86 27.42 -6.64
CA HIS A 168 -0.31 28.59 -7.32
C HIS A 168 0.61 29.44 -6.45
N LYS A 169 0.72 29.12 -5.16
CA LYS A 169 1.66 29.75 -4.23
C LYS A 169 2.01 28.79 -3.07
N ASP A 170 3.01 29.17 -2.31
CA ASP A 170 3.41 28.47 -1.10
C ASP A 170 2.40 28.78 0.02
N TYR A 171 1.52 27.80 0.27
CA TYR A 171 0.58 27.87 1.39
C TYR A 171 1.16 27.17 2.61
N THR A 172 0.92 27.72 3.81
CA THR A 172 1.23 27.02 5.04
C THR A 172 0.35 25.76 5.20
N LYS A 173 0.77 24.83 6.04
CA LYS A 173 0.01 23.59 6.29
C LYS A 173 -1.39 23.90 6.82
N GLU A 174 -1.50 24.86 7.71
CA GLU A 174 -2.74 25.32 8.36
C GLU A 174 -3.69 25.98 7.35
N GLN A 175 -3.14 26.78 6.43
CA GLN A 175 -3.90 27.38 5.34
C GLN A 175 -4.51 26.30 4.44
N ILE A 176 -3.74 25.25 4.07
CA ILE A 176 -4.23 24.15 3.25
C ILE A 176 -5.37 23.42 3.95
N VAL A 177 -5.21 23.06 5.23
CA VAL A 177 -6.26 22.39 6.02
C VAL A 177 -7.54 23.25 6.04
N THR A 178 -7.41 24.53 6.34
CA THR A 178 -8.55 25.48 6.39
C THR A 178 -9.27 25.58 5.04
N MET A 179 -8.52 25.70 3.93
CA MET A 179 -9.10 25.81 2.59
C MET A 179 -9.77 24.51 2.16
N VAL A 180 -9.16 23.34 2.45
CA VAL A 180 -9.75 22.04 2.15
C VAL A 180 -11.12 21.91 2.78
N VAL A 181 -11.27 22.26 4.04
CA VAL A 181 -12.55 22.19 4.76
C VAL A 181 -13.54 23.24 4.22
N LYS A 182 -13.12 24.49 4.02
CA LYS A 182 -14.03 25.56 3.63
C LYS A 182 -14.51 25.46 2.18
N GLN A 183 -13.67 25.01 1.27
CA GLN A 183 -13.94 25.08 -0.17
C GLN A 183 -14.46 23.77 -0.78
N ASN A 184 -14.38 22.64 -0.06
CA ASN A 184 -14.82 21.35 -0.58
C ASN A 184 -16.01 20.82 0.22
N GLU A 185 -17.21 20.83 -0.40
CA GLU A 185 -18.46 20.43 0.25
C GLU A 185 -18.42 19.01 0.79
N PHE A 186 -17.85 18.07 0.03
CA PHE A 186 -17.73 16.68 0.45
C PHE A 186 -16.89 16.54 1.73
N VAL A 187 -15.83 17.37 1.89
CA VAL A 187 -15.01 17.38 3.10
C VAL A 187 -15.83 17.95 4.27
N ARG A 188 -16.59 19.01 4.06
CA ARG A 188 -17.47 19.57 5.10
C ARG A 188 -18.50 18.55 5.58
N LYS A 189 -19.16 17.85 4.65
CA LYS A 189 -20.11 16.78 4.98
C LYS A 189 -19.46 15.66 5.77
N PHE A 190 -18.26 15.24 5.36
CA PHE A 190 -17.46 14.25 6.08
C PHE A 190 -17.09 14.74 7.50
N MET A 191 -16.80 16.03 7.67
CA MET A 191 -16.35 16.63 8.93
C MET A 191 -17.48 16.86 9.94
N THR A 192 -18.73 16.73 9.57
CA THR A 192 -19.88 16.86 10.51
C THR A 192 -19.79 15.88 11.66
N SER A 193 -19.18 14.71 11.42
CA SER A 193 -19.03 13.62 12.39
C SER A 193 -17.58 13.34 12.80
N ASN A 194 -16.58 14.03 12.22
CA ASN A 194 -15.16 13.69 12.35
C ASN A 194 -14.27 14.91 12.52
N ASN A 195 -13.16 14.78 13.26
CA ASN A 195 -12.15 15.83 13.35
C ASN A 195 -11.20 15.76 12.13
N ILE A 196 -10.93 16.91 11.48
CA ILE A 196 -10.06 16.98 10.29
C ILE A 196 -8.64 16.50 10.58
N GLU A 197 -8.10 16.81 11.73
CA GLU A 197 -6.71 16.47 12.09
C GLU A 197 -6.45 14.96 12.10
N ASP A 198 -7.49 14.19 12.43
CA ASP A 198 -7.43 12.73 12.40
C ASP A 198 -7.53 12.14 11.00
N HIS A 199 -7.98 12.90 10.01
CA HIS A 199 -8.27 12.40 8.67
C HIS A 199 -7.45 13.06 7.56
N PHE A 200 -6.84 14.22 7.82
CA PHE A 200 -6.10 15.00 6.83
C PHE A 200 -4.89 15.69 7.49
N LYS A 201 -3.68 15.16 7.26
CA LYS A 201 -2.45 15.70 7.83
C LYS A 201 -1.48 16.11 6.74
N VAL A 202 -1.23 17.41 6.60
CA VAL A 202 -0.24 17.93 5.64
C VAL A 202 1.17 17.62 6.16
N LEU A 203 1.93 16.86 5.39
CA LEU A 203 3.30 16.43 5.72
C LEU A 203 4.31 17.50 5.31
N VAL A 204 4.30 17.84 4.02
CA VAL A 204 5.24 18.81 3.43
C VAL A 204 4.62 19.53 2.23
N VAL A 205 4.97 20.79 2.06
CA VAL A 205 4.67 21.60 0.87
C VAL A 205 6.00 21.95 0.22
N ARG A 206 6.08 21.84 -1.10
CA ARG A 206 7.31 22.19 -1.84
C ARG A 206 7.00 22.55 -3.28
N PRO A 207 7.86 23.32 -3.97
CA PRO A 207 7.72 23.57 -5.40
C PRO A 207 7.81 22.27 -6.21
N THR A 208 7.23 22.25 -7.39
CA THR A 208 7.35 21.13 -8.31
C THR A 208 8.70 21.17 -9.01
N LYS A 209 9.23 19.99 -9.40
CA LYS A 209 10.52 19.92 -10.11
C LYS A 209 10.51 20.58 -11.49
N ARG A 210 9.33 20.71 -12.12
CA ARG A 210 9.17 21.27 -13.47
C ARG A 210 8.98 22.78 -13.47
N ASN A 211 8.39 23.33 -12.41
CA ASN A 211 8.09 24.75 -12.30
C ASN A 211 8.11 25.14 -10.83
N GLU A 212 9.05 26.00 -10.45
CA GLU A 212 9.23 26.46 -9.07
C GLU A 212 8.08 27.36 -8.58
N ASN A 213 7.33 27.94 -9.51
CA ASN A 213 6.15 28.76 -9.19
C ASN A 213 4.88 27.92 -8.97
N VAL A 214 4.94 26.61 -9.15
CA VAL A 214 3.84 25.69 -8.91
C VAL A 214 4.21 24.76 -7.75
N PHE A 215 3.39 24.75 -6.72
CA PHE A 215 3.64 23.96 -5.52
C PHE A 215 2.82 22.68 -5.50
N GLN A 216 3.27 21.74 -4.69
CA GLN A 216 2.60 20.49 -4.39
C GLN A 216 2.63 20.22 -2.88
N ALA A 217 1.51 19.73 -2.34
CA ALA A 217 1.42 19.34 -0.95
C ALA A 217 1.33 17.80 -0.86
N PHE A 218 2.15 17.20 0.00
CA PHE A 218 2.06 15.79 0.35
C PHE A 218 1.25 15.67 1.63
N VAL A 219 0.21 14.85 1.59
CA VAL A 219 -0.79 14.77 2.65
C VAL A 219 -1.06 13.32 2.99
N SER A 220 -1.04 13.00 4.28
CA SER A 220 -1.54 11.71 4.78
C SER A 220 -3.04 11.85 5.04
N VAL A 221 -3.84 10.98 4.43
CA VAL A 221 -5.30 11.01 4.53
C VAL A 221 -5.84 9.71 5.10
N SER A 222 -7.04 9.73 5.69
CA SER A 222 -7.74 8.50 6.03
C SER A 222 -8.27 7.80 4.79
N ALA A 223 -8.52 6.48 4.89
CA ALA A 223 -9.07 5.69 3.79
C ALA A 223 -10.42 6.25 3.31
N MET A 224 -11.30 6.62 4.25
CA MET A 224 -12.62 7.19 3.94
C MET A 224 -12.52 8.52 3.20
N LEU A 225 -11.67 9.45 3.67
CA LEU A 225 -11.48 10.73 3.00
C LEU A 225 -10.86 10.54 1.61
N ARG A 226 -9.94 9.58 1.45
CA ARG A 226 -9.37 9.24 0.14
C ARG A 226 -10.43 8.75 -0.84
N ASP A 227 -11.37 7.92 -0.38
CA ASP A 227 -12.50 7.47 -1.21
C ASP A 227 -13.43 8.61 -1.60
N GLY A 228 -13.73 9.51 -0.66
CA GLY A 228 -14.46 10.74 -0.96
C GLY A 228 -13.77 11.55 -2.07
N ILE A 229 -12.46 11.75 -2.00
CA ILE A 229 -11.68 12.46 -3.02
C ILE A 229 -11.77 11.73 -4.39
N LYS A 230 -11.73 10.40 -4.44
CA LYS A 230 -11.88 9.61 -5.67
C LYS A 230 -13.24 9.84 -6.32
N GLN A 231 -14.32 9.91 -5.56
CA GLN A 231 -15.67 10.20 -6.06
C GLN A 231 -15.73 11.59 -6.73
N TYR A 232 -14.92 12.53 -6.29
CA TYR A 232 -14.79 13.87 -6.89
C TYR A 232 -13.69 13.94 -7.97
N LYS A 233 -13.45 12.82 -8.68
CA LYS A 233 -12.53 12.70 -9.82
C LYS A 233 -11.08 13.09 -9.48
N ASP A 234 -10.64 12.77 -8.28
CA ASP A 234 -9.30 13.10 -7.78
C ASP A 234 -8.96 14.59 -7.87
N LYS A 235 -9.91 15.44 -7.48
CA LYS A 235 -9.74 16.90 -7.43
C LYS A 235 -10.08 17.46 -6.06
N ILE A 236 -9.32 18.47 -5.65
CA ILE A 236 -9.54 19.29 -4.44
C ILE A 236 -9.37 20.76 -4.82
N THR A 237 -10.31 21.59 -4.40
CA THR A 237 -10.22 23.03 -4.61
C THR A 237 -9.43 23.67 -3.46
N LEU A 238 -8.38 24.41 -3.81
CA LEU A 238 -7.52 25.14 -2.88
C LEU A 238 -7.27 26.56 -3.41
N GLY A 239 -7.78 27.55 -2.71
CA GLY A 239 -7.76 28.94 -3.15
C GLY A 239 -8.59 29.12 -4.42
N LEU A 240 -7.95 29.58 -5.49
CA LEU A 240 -8.58 29.81 -6.78
C LEU A 240 -8.39 28.62 -7.76
N THR A 241 -7.74 27.53 -7.31
CA THR A 241 -7.30 26.47 -8.19
C THR A 241 -7.98 25.14 -7.84
N SER A 242 -8.48 24.43 -8.84
CA SER A 242 -8.86 23.03 -8.74
C SER A 242 -7.63 22.16 -8.93
N CYS A 243 -7.05 21.73 -7.83
CA CYS A 243 -5.82 20.95 -7.79
C CYS A 243 -6.10 19.47 -8.06
N LYS A 244 -5.21 18.81 -8.83
CA LYS A 244 -5.26 17.37 -9.06
C LYS A 244 -4.64 16.62 -7.89
N VAL A 245 -5.22 15.47 -7.58
CA VAL A 245 -4.76 14.59 -6.51
C VAL A 245 -4.21 13.30 -7.10
N TYR A 246 -3.03 12.88 -6.64
CA TYR A 246 -2.38 11.64 -7.05
C TYR A 246 -2.00 10.83 -5.81
N ASP A 247 -2.25 9.52 -5.86
CA ASP A 247 -1.74 8.62 -4.83
C ASP A 247 -0.21 8.56 -4.88
N GLN A 248 0.43 8.57 -3.72
CA GLN A 248 1.87 8.51 -3.57
C GLN A 248 2.31 7.19 -2.97
N TYR A 249 3.07 6.43 -3.75
CA TYR A 249 3.66 5.16 -3.34
C TYR A 249 5.15 5.35 -3.14
N HIS A 250 5.54 5.75 -1.92
CA HIS A 250 6.95 5.99 -1.61
C HIS A 250 7.66 4.71 -1.23
N VAL A 251 8.42 4.15 -2.16
CA VAL A 251 9.31 3.01 -1.91
C VAL A 251 10.57 3.49 -1.19
N LYS A 252 10.80 2.96 0.01
CA LYS A 252 12.04 3.21 0.75
C LYS A 252 13.20 2.50 0.04
N ARG A 253 14.24 3.23 -0.34
CA ARG A 253 15.49 2.71 -0.87
C ARG A 253 16.64 3.12 0.02
N CYS A 254 17.48 2.19 0.40
CA CYS A 254 18.67 2.44 1.20
C CYS A 254 19.77 3.03 0.33
N ASN A 255 20.27 4.22 0.66
CA ASN A 255 21.37 4.85 -0.08
C ASN A 255 22.72 4.17 0.13
N LYS A 256 22.85 3.28 1.14
CA LYS A 256 24.08 2.51 1.40
C LYS A 256 24.10 1.24 0.53
N CYS A 257 23.15 0.33 0.72
CA CYS A 257 23.15 -0.96 0.03
C CYS A 257 22.27 -0.99 -1.22
N GLN A 258 21.57 0.09 -1.54
CA GLN A 258 20.60 0.28 -2.62
C GLN A 258 19.33 -0.58 -2.52
N LEU A 259 19.21 -1.52 -1.57
CA LEU A 259 18.03 -2.36 -1.40
C LEU A 259 16.79 -1.54 -0.98
N PHE A 260 15.64 -2.10 -1.28
CA PHE A 260 14.35 -1.53 -0.90
C PHE A 260 13.91 -1.95 0.51
N GLY A 261 12.96 -1.24 1.09
CA GLY A 261 12.29 -1.57 2.36
C GLY A 261 12.84 -0.87 3.60
N HIS A 262 14.07 -0.35 3.58
CA HIS A 262 14.70 0.33 4.72
C HIS A 262 15.49 1.58 4.30
N TYR A 263 15.92 2.38 5.27
CA TYR A 263 16.84 3.50 5.10
C TYR A 263 18.24 3.15 5.65
N VAL A 264 19.22 4.00 5.40
CA VAL A 264 20.64 3.81 5.83
C VAL A 264 20.77 3.51 7.32
N LYS A 265 20.00 4.19 8.17
CA LYS A 265 20.00 4.01 9.63
C LYS A 265 19.60 2.61 10.10
N ASP A 266 18.76 1.93 9.31
CA ASP A 266 18.25 0.59 9.62
C ASP A 266 18.89 -0.47 8.69
N CYS A 267 20.03 -0.13 8.04
CA CYS A 267 20.68 -1.01 7.08
C CYS A 267 21.44 -2.15 7.78
N PRO A 268 21.07 -3.41 7.52
CA PRO A 268 21.78 -4.55 8.10
C PRO A 268 23.10 -4.85 7.39
N ASN A 269 23.32 -4.30 6.17
CA ASN A 269 24.50 -4.59 5.37
C ASN A 269 25.67 -3.68 5.79
N THR A 270 26.86 -4.27 5.90
CA THR A 270 28.10 -3.55 6.14
C THR A 270 28.62 -2.85 4.88
N GLU A 271 28.37 -3.44 3.72
CA GLU A 271 28.85 -2.99 2.42
C GLU A 271 28.03 -1.84 1.84
N CYS A 272 28.72 -0.95 1.11
CA CYS A 272 28.14 0.18 0.39
C CYS A 272 28.16 -0.09 -1.11
N TYR A 273 27.04 0.12 -1.78
CA TYR A 273 26.94 -0.04 -3.24
C TYR A 273 26.59 1.29 -3.91
N CYS A 274 27.29 1.57 -4.99
CA CYS A 274 27.09 2.79 -5.77
C CYS A 274 25.75 2.79 -6.49
N ALA A 275 24.99 3.88 -6.36
CA ALA A 275 23.69 4.04 -7.05
C ALA A 275 23.86 4.31 -8.55
N LYS A 276 25.09 4.65 -9.03
CA LYS A 276 25.38 4.95 -10.43
C LYS A 276 25.86 3.73 -11.21
N CYS A 277 26.93 3.07 -10.75
CA CYS A 277 27.57 1.94 -11.46
C CYS A 277 27.31 0.57 -10.84
N GLY A 278 26.74 0.52 -9.60
CA GLY A 278 26.44 -0.74 -8.91
C GLY A 278 27.62 -1.38 -8.19
N ASP A 279 28.84 -0.86 -8.29
CA ASP A 279 30.03 -1.41 -7.68
C ASP A 279 30.13 -1.04 -6.18
N MET A 280 31.05 -1.68 -5.45
CA MET A 280 31.23 -1.54 -4.00
C MET A 280 32.01 -0.28 -3.62
N HIS A 281 31.35 0.88 -3.67
CA HIS A 281 31.85 2.16 -3.16
C HIS A 281 30.69 3.13 -2.92
N GLU A 282 30.94 4.23 -2.25
CA GLU A 282 29.96 5.28 -2.02
C GLU A 282 29.63 6.01 -3.35
N THR A 283 28.36 6.35 -3.52
CA THR A 283 27.86 6.98 -4.76
C THR A 283 28.55 8.31 -5.08
N ASP A 284 28.92 9.07 -4.05
CA ASP A 284 29.56 10.37 -4.20
C ASP A 284 31.01 10.25 -4.71
N ASN A 285 31.67 9.13 -4.44
CA ASN A 285 33.04 8.83 -4.88
C ASN A 285 33.09 8.12 -6.26
N CYS A 286 31.99 8.07 -6.98
CA CYS A 286 31.88 7.34 -8.24
C CYS A 286 32.52 8.12 -9.39
N SER A 287 33.57 7.57 -9.99
CA SER A 287 34.23 8.05 -11.21
C SER A 287 33.85 7.29 -12.48
N SER A 288 33.02 6.23 -12.35
CA SER A 288 32.59 5.40 -13.49
C SER A 288 31.68 6.16 -14.42
N ALA A 289 31.94 6.07 -15.74
CA ALA A 289 31.04 6.57 -16.79
C ALA A 289 29.88 5.61 -17.09
N THR A 290 29.97 4.34 -16.67
CA THR A 290 28.95 3.33 -16.94
C THR A 290 27.77 3.48 -15.97
N LYS A 291 26.56 3.31 -16.51
CA LYS A 291 25.33 3.24 -15.71
C LYS A 291 24.99 1.78 -15.49
N LYS A 292 24.80 1.38 -14.21
CA LYS A 292 24.41 0.01 -13.90
C LYS A 292 23.58 -0.03 -12.64
N CYS A 293 22.34 -0.41 -12.76
CA CYS A 293 21.43 -0.51 -11.62
C CYS A 293 21.64 -1.84 -10.87
N ILE A 294 22.25 -1.78 -9.69
CA ILE A 294 22.49 -2.97 -8.87
C ILE A 294 21.20 -3.72 -8.51
N ASN A 295 20.06 -3.01 -8.35
CA ASN A 295 18.79 -3.65 -8.03
C ASN A 295 18.23 -4.46 -9.23
N CYS A 296 18.39 -3.98 -10.45
CA CYS A 296 18.00 -4.69 -11.65
C CYS A 296 18.91 -5.89 -11.92
N VAL A 297 20.22 -5.76 -11.70
CA VAL A 297 21.17 -6.88 -11.73
C VAL A 297 20.79 -7.97 -10.72
N ARG A 298 20.50 -7.60 -9.47
CA ARG A 298 20.08 -8.55 -8.42
C ARG A 298 18.73 -9.22 -8.70
N SER A 299 17.89 -8.58 -9.50
CA SER A 299 16.58 -9.09 -9.91
C SER A 299 16.61 -9.85 -11.24
N ASP A 300 17.81 -10.11 -11.77
CA ASP A 300 18.02 -10.75 -13.08
C ASP A 300 17.21 -10.07 -14.21
N ASN A 301 17.27 -8.74 -14.23
CA ASN A 301 16.56 -7.92 -15.20
C ASN A 301 17.50 -7.54 -16.32
N ASP A 302 17.16 -7.85 -17.57
CA ASP A 302 17.97 -7.54 -18.77
C ASP A 302 18.21 -6.02 -18.93
N SER A 303 17.25 -5.20 -18.51
CA SER A 303 17.36 -3.74 -18.56
C SER A 303 17.97 -3.20 -17.26
N HIS A 304 19.31 -3.09 -17.23
CA HIS A 304 20.03 -2.55 -16.05
C HIS A 304 20.91 -1.32 -16.36
N ASP A 305 20.90 -0.82 -17.61
CA ASP A 305 21.73 0.32 -18.07
C ASP A 305 21.14 1.68 -17.63
N HIS A 306 20.83 1.80 -16.35
CA HIS A 306 20.28 3.01 -15.73
C HIS A 306 20.75 3.13 -14.28
N TYR A 307 20.49 4.25 -13.64
CA TYR A 307 20.85 4.47 -12.24
C TYR A 307 19.85 3.78 -11.29
N ALA A 308 20.30 3.33 -10.12
CA ALA A 308 19.41 2.72 -9.11
C ALA A 308 18.34 3.67 -8.55
N PHE A 309 18.46 4.96 -8.79
CA PHE A 309 17.48 5.98 -8.43
C PHE A 309 16.58 6.44 -9.60
N ASP A 310 16.70 5.80 -10.76
CA ASP A 310 15.87 6.13 -11.91
C ASP A 310 14.39 5.83 -11.62
N ILE A 311 13.52 6.77 -11.97
CA ILE A 311 12.07 6.62 -11.77
C ILE A 311 11.48 5.50 -12.63
N ASN A 312 12.10 5.20 -13.77
CA ASN A 312 11.70 4.15 -14.69
C ASN A 312 12.41 2.81 -14.42
N CYS A 313 13.17 2.69 -13.33
CA CYS A 313 13.84 1.46 -12.96
C CYS A 313 12.82 0.30 -12.83
N PRO A 314 12.94 -0.81 -13.60
CA PRO A 314 12.02 -1.95 -13.53
C PRO A 314 11.85 -2.50 -12.11
N SER A 315 12.95 -2.69 -11.38
CA SER A 315 12.89 -3.15 -9.97
C SER A 315 12.16 -2.16 -9.06
N MET A 316 12.30 -0.85 -9.29
CA MET A 316 11.57 0.18 -8.54
C MET A 316 10.07 0.14 -8.84
N LEU A 317 9.69 0.00 -10.12
CA LEU A 317 8.29 -0.08 -10.56
C LEU A 317 7.59 -1.32 -9.98
N VAL A 318 8.26 -2.46 -9.92
CA VAL A 318 7.77 -3.67 -9.25
C VAL A 318 7.50 -3.39 -7.78
N GLN A 319 8.45 -2.76 -7.07
CA GLN A 319 8.27 -2.40 -5.66
C GLN A 319 7.13 -1.40 -5.43
N GLN A 320 6.95 -0.44 -6.33
CA GLN A 320 5.82 0.49 -6.28
C GLN A 320 4.49 -0.25 -6.47
N SER A 321 4.42 -1.20 -7.40
CA SER A 321 3.23 -2.02 -7.63
C SER A 321 2.85 -2.85 -6.40
N ILE A 322 3.84 -3.49 -5.77
CA ILE A 322 3.64 -4.25 -4.52
C ILE A 322 3.11 -3.33 -3.42
N LEU A 323 3.75 -2.18 -3.22
CA LEU A 323 3.34 -1.21 -2.21
C LEU A 323 1.93 -0.68 -2.47
N LYS A 324 1.58 -0.42 -3.73
CA LYS A 324 0.24 -0.03 -4.15
C LYS A 324 -0.78 -1.09 -3.74
N ASN A 325 -0.53 -2.36 -4.03
CA ASN A 325 -1.44 -3.46 -3.70
C ASN A 325 -1.62 -3.63 -2.18
N ILE A 326 -0.53 -3.48 -1.41
CA ILE A 326 -0.59 -3.52 0.07
C ILE A 326 -1.44 -2.37 0.61
N LEU A 327 -1.17 -1.13 0.17
CA LEU A 327 -1.90 0.05 0.65
C LEU A 327 -3.36 0.04 0.24
N GLU A 328 -3.69 -0.45 -0.96
CA GLU A 328 -5.08 -0.60 -1.41
C GLU A 328 -5.83 -1.63 -0.55
N LYS A 329 -5.18 -2.76 -0.22
CA LYS A 329 -5.74 -3.76 0.68
C LYS A 329 -5.95 -3.20 2.09
N ASP A 330 -4.96 -2.49 2.65
CA ASP A 330 -5.07 -1.83 3.95
C ASP A 330 -6.23 -0.82 3.95
N ARG A 331 -6.41 -0.08 2.84
CA ARG A 331 -7.51 0.87 2.67
C ARG A 331 -8.87 0.18 2.70
N LEU A 332 -9.04 -0.91 1.96
CA LEU A 332 -10.29 -1.67 1.93
C LEU A 332 -10.61 -2.27 3.30
N ASN A 333 -9.62 -2.77 4.02
CA ASN A 333 -9.81 -3.28 5.37
C ASN A 333 -10.25 -2.17 6.35
N MET A 334 -9.64 -0.98 6.27
CA MET A 334 -10.06 0.15 7.10
C MET A 334 -11.50 0.59 6.82
N LEU A 335 -11.93 0.57 5.55
CA LEU A 335 -13.30 0.91 5.17
C LEU A 335 -14.32 -0.10 5.69
N SER A 336 -14.05 -1.41 5.56
CA SER A 336 -14.95 -2.45 6.10
C SER A 336 -15.14 -2.31 7.61
N HIS A 337 -14.07 -2.05 8.36
CA HIS A 337 -14.17 -1.82 9.80
C HIS A 337 -15.00 -0.59 10.18
N THR A 338 -14.91 0.47 9.39
CA THR A 338 -15.68 1.69 9.68
C THR A 338 -17.18 1.49 9.41
N ILE A 339 -17.53 0.73 8.38
CA ILE A 339 -18.92 0.37 8.08
C ILE A 339 -19.51 -0.50 9.20
N GLU A 340 -18.77 -1.49 9.69
CA GLU A 340 -19.18 -2.35 10.82
C GLU A 340 -19.38 -1.58 12.13
N GLN A 341 -18.76 -0.41 12.31
CA GLN A 341 -18.95 0.42 13.51
C GLN A 341 -20.15 1.39 13.41
N ILE A 342 -20.69 1.60 12.22
CA ILE A 342 -21.82 2.52 11.95
C ILE A 342 -23.14 1.75 11.86
N THR A 343 -23.10 0.44 11.58
CA THR A 343 -24.27 -0.46 11.57
C THR A 343 -24.48 -1.08 12.95
#